data_c63750232532439af0697bb85d1a823a
#
_entry.id   c63750232532439af0697bb85d1a823a
#
_cell.length_a   1.000
_cell.length_b   1.000
_cell.length_c   1.000
_cell.angle_alpha   90.00
_cell.angle_beta   90.00
_cell.angle_gamma   90.00
#
_symmetry.space_group_name_H-M   'P 1'
#
loop_
_entity.id
_entity.type
_entity.pdbx_description
1 polymer ?
#
loop_
_entity_poly.entity_id
_entity_poly.type
_entity_poly.pdbx_seq_one_letter_code
_entity_poly.pdbx_strand_id
1 'polypeptide(L)'
;MPKITRDQVKVPVDVLVDAREAYIDNYMAATRGTGRLMLFACDQKVEHMNGDFYGEGIDIADLDPEHLFKIADQGVCGVMAGQRGLIARYAADYPDVNYLVKMNSKTNLVKTSQDDPYSGQLHDLEAVLAMREAGVNIVGLGYTLYLGSEYESTMLSEAGQLIAEAHAQGLIVVLWIYPRGKAVGDREKAPETIAGAAGVALCLGADFVKVNPPVASDGKTSAENLAVASAAAGRTGLVCAGGSTVDAPVFLSQLHDQIHIGNAVGNATGRNIHQR
;
A
#
# COMPACT_ATOMS: atom_id res chain seq x y z
N MET A 1 14.40 12.36 10.81
CA MET A 1 14.82 10.96 10.74
C MET A 1 16.18 10.89 10.05
N PRO A 2 17.06 9.94 10.41
CA PRO A 2 18.30 9.75 9.67
C PRO A 2 17.98 9.37 8.23
N LYS A 3 18.72 9.94 7.28
CA LYS A 3 18.63 9.56 5.87
C LYS A 3 19.54 8.37 5.61
N ILE A 4 19.12 7.50 4.69
CA ILE A 4 19.98 6.46 4.13
C ILE A 4 20.69 7.00 2.89
N THR A 5 21.81 6.39 2.53
CA THR A 5 22.53 6.66 1.28
C THR A 5 22.10 5.68 0.19
N ARG A 6 22.35 5.99 -1.08
CA ARG A 6 21.95 5.15 -2.22
C ARG A 6 22.53 3.73 -2.15
N ASP A 7 23.76 3.58 -1.68
CA ASP A 7 24.44 2.30 -1.50
C ASP A 7 23.86 1.43 -0.38
N GLN A 8 23.05 2.00 0.50
CA GLN A 8 22.31 1.28 1.52
C GLN A 8 20.98 0.69 1.03
N VAL A 9 20.52 1.09 -0.17
CA VAL A 9 19.33 0.50 -0.79
C VAL A 9 19.66 -0.94 -1.23
N LYS A 10 18.87 -1.90 -0.74
CA LYS A 10 19.05 -3.31 -1.07
C LYS A 10 18.26 -3.65 -2.33
N VAL A 11 18.90 -3.50 -3.47
CA VAL A 11 18.28 -3.81 -4.77
C VAL A 11 18.06 -5.33 -4.89
N PRO A 12 16.83 -5.79 -5.15
CA PRO A 12 16.56 -7.20 -5.42
C PRO A 12 17.32 -7.72 -6.66
N VAL A 13 17.63 -9.01 -6.67
CA VAL A 13 18.45 -9.59 -7.75
C VAL A 13 17.69 -9.71 -9.08
N ASP A 14 16.37 -9.73 -9.03
CA ASP A 14 15.45 -9.75 -10.18
C ASP A 14 15.24 -8.36 -10.82
N VAL A 15 15.73 -7.30 -10.20
CA VAL A 15 15.84 -5.99 -10.86
C VAL A 15 16.94 -6.07 -11.92
N LEU A 16 16.58 -5.85 -13.18
CA LEU A 16 17.53 -5.89 -14.31
C LEU A 16 18.68 -4.90 -14.09
N VAL A 17 19.86 -5.25 -14.56
CA VAL A 17 21.09 -4.44 -14.37
C VAL A 17 20.86 -2.99 -14.80
N ASP A 18 20.25 -2.80 -15.97
CA ASP A 18 19.99 -1.49 -16.55
C ASP A 18 18.89 -0.70 -15.82
N ALA A 19 18.06 -1.39 -15.01
CA ALA A 19 16.98 -0.77 -14.22
C ALA A 19 17.38 -0.45 -12.77
N ARG A 20 18.57 -0.86 -12.31
CA ARG A 20 18.98 -0.72 -10.90
C ARG A 20 19.05 0.71 -10.42
N GLU A 21 19.59 1.61 -11.24
CA GLU A 21 19.64 3.03 -10.87
C GLU A 21 18.24 3.63 -10.74
N ALA A 22 17.35 3.31 -11.69
CA ALA A 22 15.95 3.74 -11.63
C ALA A 22 15.23 3.18 -10.39
N TYR A 23 15.49 1.90 -10.04
CA TYR A 23 14.96 1.30 -8.82
C TYR A 23 15.43 2.04 -7.56
N ILE A 24 16.73 2.35 -7.46
CA ILE A 24 17.29 3.10 -6.33
C ILE A 24 16.65 4.48 -6.24
N ASP A 25 16.51 5.20 -7.37
CA ASP A 25 15.87 6.51 -7.42
C ASP A 25 14.41 6.44 -6.95
N ASN A 26 13.65 5.49 -7.45
CA ASN A 26 12.25 5.29 -7.08
C ASN A 26 12.10 4.90 -5.61
N TYR A 27 12.97 4.02 -5.09
CA TYR A 27 12.97 3.66 -3.67
C TYR A 27 13.30 4.87 -2.77
N MET A 28 14.32 5.64 -3.17
CA MET A 28 14.73 6.85 -2.43
C MET A 28 13.63 7.92 -2.47
N ALA A 29 12.97 8.11 -3.62
CA ALA A 29 11.85 9.04 -3.76
C ALA A 29 10.69 8.60 -2.88
N ALA A 30 10.24 7.34 -3.00
CA ALA A 30 9.12 6.79 -2.24
C ALA A 30 9.34 6.85 -0.73
N THR A 31 10.58 6.64 -0.27
CA THR A 31 10.93 6.68 1.16
C THR A 31 11.45 8.04 1.62
N ARG A 32 11.49 9.04 0.74
CA ARG A 32 12.07 10.37 1.00
C ARG A 32 13.51 10.28 1.55
N GLY A 33 14.25 9.28 1.09
CA GLY A 33 15.61 9.00 1.51
C GLY A 33 15.75 8.50 2.95
N THR A 34 14.69 7.99 3.57
CA THR A 34 14.72 7.52 4.97
C THR A 34 14.68 6.00 5.11
N GLY A 35 14.43 5.27 4.01
CA GLY A 35 14.13 3.84 4.03
C GLY A 35 12.78 3.50 4.67
N ARG A 36 11.96 4.50 5.03
CA ARG A 36 10.63 4.35 5.62
C ARG A 36 9.57 4.86 4.67
N LEU A 37 8.48 4.11 4.51
CA LEU A 37 7.40 4.44 3.59
C LEU A 37 6.24 5.09 4.33
N MET A 38 5.96 6.36 4.02
CA MET A 38 4.68 6.99 4.31
C MET A 38 3.85 7.01 3.03
N LEU A 39 2.90 6.08 2.95
CA LEU A 39 2.02 5.94 1.80
C LEU A 39 0.68 6.61 2.09
N PHE A 40 0.33 7.61 1.28
CA PHE A 40 -1.00 8.21 1.29
C PHE A 40 -1.94 7.36 0.42
N ALA A 41 -2.86 6.66 1.06
CA ALA A 41 -3.77 5.73 0.41
C ALA A 41 -5.02 6.47 -0.08
N CYS A 42 -5.16 6.60 -1.40
CA CYS A 42 -6.29 7.23 -2.09
C CYS A 42 -7.05 6.23 -2.99
N ASP A 43 -6.68 4.96 -2.91
CA ASP A 43 -7.27 3.87 -3.68
C ASP A 43 -8.67 3.46 -3.21
N GLN A 44 -9.11 3.91 -2.02
CA GLN A 44 -10.45 3.64 -1.48
C GLN A 44 -11.58 4.23 -2.34
N LYS A 45 -11.30 5.23 -3.19
CA LYS A 45 -12.33 5.87 -4.03
C LYS A 45 -13.09 4.87 -4.90
N VAL A 46 -12.45 3.79 -5.32
CA VAL A 46 -13.09 2.68 -6.06
C VAL A 46 -13.74 1.69 -5.10
N GLU A 47 -13.02 1.22 -4.07
CA GLU A 47 -13.49 0.13 -3.21
C GLU A 47 -14.60 0.58 -2.26
N HIS A 48 -14.44 1.74 -1.64
CA HIS A 48 -15.37 2.26 -0.62
C HIS A 48 -16.38 3.26 -1.18
N MET A 49 -16.27 3.57 -2.46
CA MET A 49 -17.16 4.51 -3.14
C MET A 49 -17.15 5.90 -2.47
N ASN A 50 -18.27 6.60 -2.52
CA ASN A 50 -18.41 7.90 -1.87
C ASN A 50 -18.53 7.85 -0.35
N GLY A 51 -18.77 6.68 0.24
CA GLY A 51 -18.96 6.55 1.68
C GLY A 51 -17.78 6.96 2.54
N ASP A 52 -16.55 6.92 1.97
CA ASP A 52 -15.34 7.39 2.64
C ASP A 52 -14.97 8.86 2.30
N PHE A 53 -15.72 9.52 1.39
CA PHE A 53 -15.39 10.84 0.85
C PHE A 53 -16.52 11.86 1.00
N TYR A 54 -17.63 11.48 1.59
CA TYR A 54 -18.78 12.34 1.80
C TYR A 54 -19.66 11.83 2.93
N GLY A 55 -20.06 12.69 3.84
CA GLY A 55 -20.96 12.36 4.94
C GLY A 55 -20.67 13.16 6.20
N GLU A 56 -21.40 12.82 7.27
CA GLU A 56 -21.22 13.45 8.57
C GLU A 56 -19.79 13.20 9.09
N GLY A 57 -19.13 14.25 9.56
CA GLY A 57 -17.77 14.17 10.11
C GLY A 57 -16.64 14.09 9.05
N ILE A 58 -16.97 14.21 7.77
CA ILE A 58 -16.00 14.30 6.66
C ILE A 58 -15.98 15.72 6.11
N ASP A 59 -14.80 16.31 5.94
CA ASP A 59 -14.66 17.63 5.32
C ASP A 59 -15.30 17.63 3.94
N ILE A 60 -16.06 18.66 3.61
CA ILE A 60 -16.74 18.80 2.32
C ILE A 60 -15.76 18.84 1.14
N ALA A 61 -14.52 19.29 1.35
CA ALA A 61 -13.48 19.29 0.33
C ALA A 61 -13.13 17.87 -0.16
N ASP A 62 -13.34 16.87 0.67
CA ASP A 62 -13.03 15.46 0.34
C ASP A 62 -13.98 14.86 -0.73
N LEU A 63 -15.11 15.54 -0.98
CA LEU A 63 -16.00 15.20 -2.10
C LEU A 63 -15.30 15.38 -3.45
N ASP A 64 -14.44 16.41 -3.58
CA ASP A 64 -13.64 16.67 -4.77
C ASP A 64 -12.38 15.80 -4.77
N PRO A 65 -12.20 14.91 -5.77
CA PRO A 65 -10.99 14.10 -5.87
C PRO A 65 -9.67 14.89 -5.93
N GLU A 66 -9.69 16.11 -6.40
CA GLU A 66 -8.51 16.98 -6.44
C GLU A 66 -7.96 17.31 -5.04
N HIS A 67 -8.82 17.26 -4.01
CA HIS A 67 -8.41 17.44 -2.62
C HIS A 67 -7.31 16.47 -2.21
N LEU A 68 -7.37 15.22 -2.66
CA LEU A 68 -6.34 14.20 -2.39
C LEU A 68 -4.98 14.60 -2.96
N PHE A 69 -4.96 15.20 -4.16
CA PHE A 69 -3.72 15.66 -4.80
C PHE A 69 -3.14 16.88 -4.09
N LYS A 70 -3.98 17.84 -3.67
CA LYS A 70 -3.57 18.99 -2.84
C LYS A 70 -2.92 18.53 -1.53
N ILE A 71 -3.49 17.53 -0.87
CA ILE A 71 -2.91 16.94 0.34
C ILE A 71 -1.55 16.26 0.03
N ALA A 72 -1.47 15.49 -1.06
CA ALA A 72 -0.25 14.79 -1.44
C ALA A 72 0.90 15.76 -1.76
N ASP A 73 0.60 16.85 -2.45
CA ASP A 73 1.54 17.90 -2.84
C ASP A 73 2.08 18.70 -1.63
N GLN A 74 1.18 19.07 -0.72
CA GLN A 74 1.52 19.89 0.46
C GLN A 74 2.03 19.04 1.63
N GLY A 75 1.73 17.75 1.64
CA GLY A 75 2.00 16.85 2.74
C GLY A 75 3.40 16.26 2.74
N VAL A 76 3.72 15.56 3.83
CA VAL A 76 5.00 14.86 4.02
C VAL A 76 4.83 13.36 3.68
N CYS A 77 4.13 13.04 2.57
CA CYS A 77 4.02 11.67 2.10
C CYS A 77 5.18 11.29 1.17
N GLY A 78 5.52 10.02 1.16
CA GLY A 78 6.50 9.46 0.23
C GLY A 78 5.87 9.18 -1.13
N VAL A 79 4.67 8.60 -1.12
CA VAL A 79 3.89 8.29 -2.32
C VAL A 79 2.40 8.49 -2.10
N MET A 80 1.69 8.88 -3.16
CA MET A 80 0.24 8.84 -3.25
C MET A 80 -0.17 7.61 -4.06
N ALA A 81 -0.94 6.72 -3.46
CA ALA A 81 -1.45 5.52 -4.11
C ALA A 81 -2.88 5.72 -4.63
N GLY A 82 -3.10 5.51 -5.91
CA GLY A 82 -4.42 5.64 -6.53
C GLY A 82 -4.53 4.82 -7.82
N GLN A 83 -5.75 4.74 -8.36
CA GLN A 83 -5.98 4.09 -9.65
C GLN A 83 -5.44 4.94 -10.80
N ARG A 84 -5.01 4.27 -11.87
CA ARG A 84 -4.45 4.88 -13.07
C ARG A 84 -5.32 6.04 -13.61
N GLY A 85 -6.62 5.82 -13.72
CA GLY A 85 -7.55 6.82 -14.26
C GLY A 85 -7.67 8.08 -13.41
N LEU A 86 -7.61 7.95 -12.09
CA LEU A 86 -7.58 9.09 -11.16
C LEU A 86 -6.29 9.90 -11.33
N ILE A 87 -5.14 9.22 -11.29
CA ILE A 87 -3.82 9.85 -11.46
C ILE A 87 -3.74 10.55 -12.82
N ALA A 88 -4.18 9.90 -13.91
CA ALA A 88 -4.13 10.46 -15.26
C ALA A 88 -4.93 11.77 -15.42
N ARG A 89 -5.92 12.03 -14.55
CA ARG A 89 -6.74 13.26 -14.62
C ARG A 89 -6.08 14.46 -13.96
N TYR A 90 -5.25 14.25 -12.96
CA TYR A 90 -4.75 15.34 -12.10
C TYR A 90 -3.23 15.44 -12.04
N ALA A 91 -2.48 14.38 -12.41
CA ALA A 91 -1.02 14.37 -12.21
C ALA A 91 -0.26 15.48 -12.93
N ALA A 92 -0.79 15.99 -14.05
CA ALA A 92 -0.17 17.12 -14.77
C ALA A 92 -0.15 18.42 -13.95
N ASP A 93 -1.11 18.60 -13.04
CA ASP A 93 -1.21 19.78 -12.17
C ASP A 93 -0.38 19.59 -10.88
N TYR A 94 0.08 18.36 -10.59
CA TYR A 94 0.83 17.95 -9.39
C TYR A 94 2.09 17.16 -9.75
N PRO A 95 3.04 17.74 -10.51
CA PRO A 95 4.19 17.02 -11.07
C PRO A 95 5.21 16.56 -10.01
N ASP A 96 5.24 17.16 -8.83
CA ASP A 96 6.19 16.84 -7.76
C ASP A 96 5.71 15.69 -6.86
N VAL A 97 4.48 15.23 -7.03
CA VAL A 97 3.93 14.09 -6.28
C VAL A 97 4.48 12.78 -6.85
N ASN A 98 5.02 11.93 -5.96
CA ASN A 98 5.39 10.56 -6.33
C ASN A 98 4.13 9.68 -6.34
N TYR A 99 3.84 9.05 -7.48
CA TYR A 99 2.64 8.22 -7.63
C TYR A 99 2.96 6.73 -7.55
N LEU A 100 2.08 6.01 -6.88
CA LEU A 100 2.03 4.54 -6.88
C LEU A 100 0.70 4.12 -7.51
N VAL A 101 0.76 3.44 -8.66
CA VAL A 101 -0.44 3.07 -9.41
C VAL A 101 -1.00 1.75 -8.90
N LYS A 102 -2.26 1.75 -8.44
CA LYS A 102 -2.99 0.52 -8.09
C LYS A 102 -3.43 -0.20 -9.36
N MET A 103 -2.91 -1.43 -9.52
CA MET A 103 -3.11 -2.22 -10.74
C MET A 103 -4.40 -3.01 -10.75
N ASN A 104 -4.97 -3.30 -9.58
CA ASN A 104 -6.21 -4.04 -9.42
C ASN A 104 -7.18 -3.36 -8.46
N SER A 105 -8.45 -3.68 -8.57
CA SER A 105 -9.47 -3.23 -7.63
C SER A 105 -10.77 -4.02 -7.76
N LYS A 106 -11.68 -3.80 -6.83
CA LYS A 106 -13.09 -4.18 -6.86
C LYS A 106 -13.92 -3.04 -6.29
N THR A 107 -15.22 -3.09 -6.43
CA THR A 107 -16.15 -2.15 -5.76
C THR A 107 -16.97 -2.87 -4.70
N ASN A 108 -17.52 -2.10 -3.76
CA ASN A 108 -18.51 -2.55 -2.79
C ASN A 108 -19.88 -1.92 -3.06
N LEU A 109 -20.16 -1.56 -4.34
CA LEU A 109 -21.42 -0.92 -4.75
C LEU A 109 -22.65 -1.75 -4.35
N VAL A 110 -22.55 -3.04 -4.58
CA VAL A 110 -23.58 -3.98 -4.13
C VAL A 110 -23.03 -4.75 -2.95
N LYS A 111 -23.68 -4.64 -1.80
CA LYS A 111 -23.40 -5.50 -0.65
C LYS A 111 -23.87 -6.91 -0.98
N THR A 112 -23.00 -7.67 -1.60
CA THR A 112 -23.16 -9.12 -1.71
C THR A 112 -22.49 -9.75 -0.51
N SER A 113 -22.89 -10.96 -0.16
CA SER A 113 -22.12 -11.83 0.74
C SER A 113 -20.85 -12.28 -0.01
N GLN A 114 -19.94 -11.34 -0.31
CA GLN A 114 -18.66 -11.65 -0.94
C GLN A 114 -17.73 -12.27 0.11
N ASP A 115 -18.09 -13.48 0.52
CA ASP A 115 -17.29 -14.26 1.45
C ASP A 115 -15.95 -14.65 0.85
N ASP A 116 -15.84 -14.64 -0.48
CA ASP A 116 -14.60 -14.88 -1.25
C ASP A 116 -14.34 -13.73 -2.23
N PRO A 117 -13.65 -12.66 -1.78
CA PRO A 117 -13.42 -11.48 -2.61
C PRO A 117 -12.38 -11.75 -3.71
N TYR A 118 -12.60 -11.16 -4.87
CA TYR A 118 -11.66 -11.09 -5.97
C TYR A 118 -11.38 -9.63 -6.35
N SER A 119 -10.11 -9.27 -6.45
CA SER A 119 -9.66 -7.96 -6.94
C SER A 119 -8.85 -8.19 -8.22
N GLY A 120 -9.54 -8.16 -9.35
CA GLY A 120 -8.94 -8.44 -10.65
C GLY A 120 -8.08 -7.29 -11.18
N GLN A 121 -7.09 -7.61 -11.99
CA GLN A 121 -6.24 -6.64 -12.65
C GLN A 121 -7.08 -5.74 -13.58
N LEU A 122 -6.86 -4.43 -13.53
CA LEU A 122 -7.61 -3.42 -14.29
C LEU A 122 -6.92 -3.00 -15.58
N HIS A 123 -5.61 -3.08 -15.64
CA HIS A 123 -4.78 -2.68 -16.77
C HIS A 123 -3.40 -3.34 -16.67
N ASP A 124 -2.67 -3.38 -17.77
CA ASP A 124 -1.31 -3.88 -17.87
C ASP A 124 -0.27 -2.82 -17.46
N LEU A 125 0.98 -3.24 -17.37
CA LEU A 125 2.11 -2.36 -17.05
C LEU A 125 2.36 -1.35 -18.18
N GLU A 126 2.12 -1.72 -19.45
CA GLU A 126 2.36 -0.85 -20.62
C GLU A 126 1.55 0.45 -20.49
N ALA A 127 0.29 0.35 -20.06
CA ALA A 127 -0.57 1.52 -19.84
C ALA A 127 -0.04 2.45 -18.73
N VAL A 128 0.73 1.95 -17.79
CA VAL A 128 1.38 2.75 -16.73
C VAL A 128 2.67 3.36 -17.24
N LEU A 129 3.47 2.61 -17.98
CA LEU A 129 4.72 3.11 -18.58
C LEU A 129 4.45 4.25 -19.58
N ALA A 130 3.38 4.18 -20.36
CA ALA A 130 2.98 5.27 -21.23
C ALA A 130 2.70 6.58 -20.47
N MET A 131 2.13 6.51 -19.27
CA MET A 131 1.96 7.70 -18.40
C MET A 131 3.31 8.22 -17.88
N ARG A 132 4.23 7.32 -17.55
CA ARG A 132 5.57 7.68 -17.11
C ARG A 132 6.36 8.37 -18.22
N GLU A 133 6.26 7.89 -19.45
CA GLU A 133 6.82 8.52 -20.66
C GLU A 133 6.21 9.90 -20.93
N ALA A 134 4.93 10.09 -20.59
CA ALA A 134 4.26 11.38 -20.65
C ALA A 134 4.65 12.34 -19.51
N GLY A 135 5.59 11.95 -18.64
CA GLY A 135 6.12 12.82 -17.57
C GLY A 135 5.47 12.66 -16.20
N VAL A 136 4.56 11.70 -16.02
CA VAL A 136 3.98 11.44 -14.69
C VAL A 136 5.02 10.75 -13.81
N ASN A 137 5.25 11.29 -12.62
CA ASN A 137 6.26 10.79 -11.68
C ASN A 137 5.78 9.50 -10.97
N ILE A 138 5.74 8.39 -11.71
CA ILE A 138 5.35 7.07 -11.22
C ILE A 138 6.60 6.36 -10.70
N VAL A 139 6.63 6.07 -9.40
CA VAL A 139 7.75 5.42 -8.72
C VAL A 139 7.48 3.94 -8.42
N GLY A 140 6.23 3.51 -8.49
CA GLY A 140 5.89 2.13 -8.15
C GLY A 140 4.46 1.72 -8.46
N LEU A 141 4.20 0.45 -8.20
CA LEU A 141 2.91 -0.21 -8.43
C LEU A 141 2.35 -0.77 -7.13
N GLY A 142 1.03 -0.91 -7.08
CA GLY A 142 0.34 -1.52 -5.96
C GLY A 142 -0.64 -2.60 -6.41
N TYR A 143 -0.74 -3.69 -5.65
CA TYR A 143 -1.67 -4.78 -5.93
C TYR A 143 -2.32 -5.28 -4.64
N THR A 144 -3.62 -5.60 -4.67
CA THR A 144 -4.35 -6.15 -3.53
C THR A 144 -4.52 -7.65 -3.67
N LEU A 145 -4.17 -8.38 -2.61
CA LEU A 145 -4.35 -9.84 -2.47
C LEU A 145 -5.32 -10.12 -1.32
N TYR A 146 -6.28 -11.00 -1.57
CA TYR A 146 -7.15 -11.57 -0.54
C TYR A 146 -6.77 -13.02 -0.31
N LEU A 147 -5.88 -13.26 0.69
CA LEU A 147 -5.44 -14.61 1.05
C LEU A 147 -6.57 -15.36 1.77
N GLY A 148 -6.80 -16.61 1.37
CA GLY A 148 -7.91 -17.44 1.84
C GLY A 148 -9.20 -17.28 1.04
N SER A 149 -9.24 -16.43 0.01
CA SER A 149 -10.29 -16.40 -1.00
C SER A 149 -10.17 -17.59 -1.96
N GLU A 150 -11.27 -18.08 -2.51
CA GLU A 150 -11.26 -19.10 -3.58
C GLU A 150 -10.53 -18.61 -4.85
N TYR A 151 -10.32 -17.31 -5.01
CA TYR A 151 -9.58 -16.69 -6.11
C TYR A 151 -8.12 -16.39 -5.78
N GLU A 152 -7.62 -16.85 -4.64
CA GLU A 152 -6.26 -16.57 -4.16
C GLU A 152 -5.20 -16.93 -5.19
N SER A 153 -5.27 -18.11 -5.80
CA SER A 153 -4.26 -18.59 -6.75
C SER A 153 -4.14 -17.69 -7.98
N THR A 154 -5.25 -17.13 -8.47
CA THR A 154 -5.26 -16.17 -9.58
C THR A 154 -4.56 -14.88 -9.18
N MET A 155 -4.93 -14.31 -8.03
CA MET A 155 -4.32 -13.07 -7.53
C MET A 155 -2.83 -13.23 -7.20
N LEU A 156 -2.40 -14.38 -6.68
CA LEU A 156 -1.00 -14.70 -6.44
C LEU A 156 -0.19 -14.73 -7.75
N SER A 157 -0.76 -15.37 -8.79
CA SER A 157 -0.12 -15.45 -10.10
C SER A 157 0.02 -14.07 -10.74
N GLU A 158 -1.04 -13.27 -10.73
CA GLU A 158 -1.03 -11.89 -11.26
C GLU A 158 -0.03 -11.02 -10.50
N ALA A 159 -0.01 -11.11 -9.16
CA ALA A 159 0.92 -10.32 -8.33
C ALA A 159 2.39 -10.71 -8.57
N GLY A 160 2.70 -12.01 -8.68
CA GLY A 160 4.06 -12.47 -8.94
C GLY A 160 4.57 -12.00 -10.31
N GLN A 161 3.73 -12.08 -11.35
CA GLN A 161 4.06 -11.58 -12.68
C GLN A 161 4.26 -10.07 -12.66
N LEU A 162 3.35 -9.32 -12.04
CA LEU A 162 3.45 -7.87 -11.92
C LEU A 162 4.75 -7.41 -11.24
N ILE A 163 5.18 -8.11 -10.17
CA ILE A 163 6.41 -7.76 -9.46
C ILE A 163 7.61 -7.93 -10.39
N ALA A 164 7.71 -9.06 -11.09
CA ALA A 164 8.82 -9.30 -12.03
C ALA A 164 8.86 -8.24 -13.16
N GLU A 165 7.70 -7.89 -13.71
CA GLU A 165 7.58 -6.86 -14.75
C GLU A 165 7.95 -5.46 -14.21
N ALA A 166 7.51 -5.11 -13.00
CA ALA A 166 7.81 -3.84 -12.35
C ALA A 166 9.31 -3.70 -12.05
N HIS A 167 9.93 -4.73 -11.48
CA HIS A 167 11.35 -4.77 -11.19
C HIS A 167 12.20 -4.65 -12.46
N ALA A 168 11.75 -5.25 -13.57
CA ALA A 168 12.41 -5.08 -14.87
C ALA A 168 12.44 -3.61 -15.34
N GLN A 169 11.53 -2.76 -14.85
CA GLN A 169 11.43 -1.32 -15.16
C GLN A 169 11.97 -0.43 -14.02
N GLY A 170 12.54 -1.01 -12.98
CA GLY A 170 13.04 -0.30 -11.81
C GLY A 170 11.95 0.32 -10.93
N LEU A 171 10.70 -0.14 -11.04
CA LEU A 171 9.58 0.29 -10.21
C LEU A 171 9.53 -0.53 -8.92
N ILE A 172 9.22 0.13 -7.80
CA ILE A 172 8.94 -0.59 -6.54
C ILE A 172 7.52 -1.15 -6.54
N VAL A 173 7.30 -2.22 -5.75
CA VAL A 173 5.98 -2.82 -5.60
C VAL A 173 5.56 -2.89 -4.14
N VAL A 174 4.34 -2.41 -3.89
CA VAL A 174 3.67 -2.53 -2.59
C VAL A 174 2.50 -3.49 -2.73
N LEU A 175 2.44 -4.54 -1.94
CA LEU A 175 1.29 -5.44 -1.87
C LEU A 175 0.38 -5.06 -0.71
N TRP A 176 -0.92 -4.89 -0.98
CA TRP A 176 -1.97 -4.86 0.03
C TRP A 176 -2.42 -6.29 0.27
N ILE A 177 -2.08 -6.88 1.40
CA ILE A 177 -2.49 -8.26 1.69
C ILE A 177 -3.48 -8.26 2.84
N TYR A 178 -4.68 -8.71 2.52
CA TYR A 178 -5.76 -8.87 3.47
C TYR A 178 -6.22 -10.32 3.49
N PRO A 179 -5.89 -11.08 4.53
CA PRO A 179 -6.50 -12.40 4.72
C PRO A 179 -8.01 -12.25 4.80
N ARG A 180 -8.73 -12.77 3.80
CA ARG A 180 -10.17 -12.62 3.68
C ARG A 180 -10.74 -13.68 2.76
N GLY A 181 -11.80 -14.34 3.20
CA GLY A 181 -12.47 -15.42 2.49
C GLY A 181 -13.24 -16.29 3.47
N LYS A 182 -14.11 -17.15 2.98
CA LYS A 182 -14.92 -18.07 3.81
C LYS A 182 -14.06 -18.89 4.77
N ALA A 183 -12.93 -19.40 4.27
CA ALA A 183 -12.03 -20.24 5.06
C ALA A 183 -11.26 -19.48 6.14
N VAL A 184 -11.09 -18.17 6.00
CA VAL A 184 -10.42 -17.31 6.99
C VAL A 184 -11.35 -17.01 8.15
N GLY A 185 -12.61 -16.70 7.86
CA GLY A 185 -13.63 -16.34 8.86
C GLY A 185 -13.19 -15.19 9.75
N ASP A 186 -13.27 -15.36 11.06
CA ASP A 186 -12.91 -14.37 12.08
C ASP A 186 -11.38 -14.21 12.29
N ARG A 187 -10.56 -15.03 11.63
CA ARG A 187 -9.09 -15.00 11.75
C ARG A 187 -8.42 -13.95 10.86
N GLU A 188 -9.16 -13.06 10.20
CA GLU A 188 -8.61 -12.02 9.30
C GLU A 188 -7.47 -11.20 9.91
N LYS A 189 -7.52 -10.97 11.23
CA LYS A 189 -6.53 -10.19 11.98
C LYS A 189 -5.81 -11.01 13.05
N ALA A 190 -5.90 -12.33 12.99
CA ALA A 190 -5.14 -13.17 13.91
C ALA A 190 -3.63 -12.99 13.67
N PRO A 191 -2.78 -12.96 14.73
CA PRO A 191 -1.36 -12.69 14.59
C PRO A 191 -0.63 -13.60 13.62
N GLU A 192 -0.93 -14.91 13.67
CA GLU A 192 -0.35 -15.91 12.78
C GLU A 192 -0.77 -15.70 11.31
N THR A 193 -2.00 -15.26 11.09
CA THR A 193 -2.54 -15.00 9.75
C THR A 193 -1.88 -13.75 9.14
N ILE A 194 -1.70 -12.70 9.92
CA ILE A 194 -1.01 -11.47 9.47
C ILE A 194 0.48 -11.75 9.25
N ALA A 195 1.13 -12.55 10.10
CA ALA A 195 2.52 -12.96 9.88
C ALA A 195 2.67 -13.81 8.62
N GLY A 196 1.73 -14.72 8.36
CA GLY A 196 1.67 -15.49 7.11
C GLY A 196 1.53 -14.60 5.88
N ALA A 197 0.64 -13.59 5.94
CA ALA A 197 0.45 -12.60 4.87
C ALA A 197 1.75 -11.83 4.56
N ALA A 198 2.48 -11.43 5.61
CA ALA A 198 3.77 -10.75 5.46
C ALA A 198 4.83 -11.66 4.81
N GLY A 199 4.86 -12.95 5.18
CA GLY A 199 5.75 -13.95 4.58
C GLY A 199 5.43 -14.22 3.09
N VAL A 200 4.15 -14.22 2.71
CA VAL A 200 3.73 -14.33 1.30
C VAL A 200 4.26 -13.18 0.48
N ALA A 201 4.18 -11.94 0.98
CA ALA A 201 4.71 -10.76 0.27
C ALA A 201 6.21 -10.89 0.00
N LEU A 202 6.98 -11.35 0.98
CA LEU A 202 8.40 -11.63 0.83
C LEU A 202 8.66 -12.67 -0.27
N CYS A 203 7.91 -13.78 -0.26
CA CYS A 203 8.08 -14.87 -1.22
C CYS A 203 7.69 -14.46 -2.65
N LEU A 204 6.76 -13.52 -2.81
CA LEU A 204 6.41 -12.94 -4.11
C LEU A 204 7.42 -11.90 -4.60
N GLY A 205 8.30 -11.39 -3.73
CA GLY A 205 9.33 -10.41 -4.07
C GLY A 205 8.93 -8.94 -3.88
N ALA A 206 7.84 -8.66 -3.17
CA ALA A 206 7.40 -7.29 -2.94
C ALA A 206 8.40 -6.46 -2.10
N ASP A 207 8.56 -5.19 -2.43
CA ASP A 207 9.39 -4.25 -1.68
C ASP A 207 8.76 -3.83 -0.36
N PHE A 208 7.44 -3.64 -0.38
CA PHE A 208 6.65 -3.34 0.80
C PHE A 208 5.38 -4.17 0.85
N VAL A 209 4.92 -4.45 2.07
CA VAL A 209 3.63 -5.09 2.32
C VAL A 209 2.80 -4.23 3.27
N LYS A 210 1.57 -3.94 2.86
CA LYS A 210 0.56 -3.30 3.70
C LYS A 210 -0.36 -4.37 4.28
N VAL A 211 -0.43 -4.44 5.60
CA VAL A 211 -1.31 -5.35 6.33
C VAL A 211 -2.20 -4.60 7.33
N ASN A 212 -3.29 -5.20 7.74
CA ASN A 212 -4.01 -4.72 8.93
C ASN A 212 -3.16 -5.01 10.19
N PRO A 213 -3.19 -4.12 11.19
CA PRO A 213 -2.63 -4.45 12.49
C PRO A 213 -3.30 -5.73 13.04
N PRO A 214 -2.53 -6.70 13.56
CA PRO A 214 -3.10 -7.89 14.18
C PRO A 214 -3.84 -7.51 15.48
N VAL A 215 -4.76 -8.36 15.93
CA VAL A 215 -5.41 -8.19 17.23
C VAL A 215 -4.45 -8.49 18.37
N ALA A 216 -4.73 -7.91 19.53
CA ALA A 216 -4.08 -8.32 20.77
C ALA A 216 -4.50 -9.75 21.14
N SER A 217 -3.57 -10.60 21.53
CA SER A 217 -3.83 -11.99 21.92
C SER A 217 -2.72 -12.54 22.81
N ASP A 218 -3.00 -13.59 23.56
CA ASP A 218 -2.03 -14.31 24.38
C ASP A 218 -1.19 -13.39 25.31
N GLY A 219 -1.82 -12.35 25.86
CA GLY A 219 -1.18 -11.37 26.75
C GLY A 219 -0.28 -10.37 26.03
N LYS A 220 -0.23 -10.39 24.70
CA LYS A 220 0.52 -9.44 23.87
C LYS A 220 -0.39 -8.35 23.30
N THR A 221 0.15 -7.15 23.16
CA THR A 221 -0.49 -6.04 22.46
C THR A 221 -0.52 -6.29 20.94
N SER A 222 -1.34 -5.53 20.22
CA SER A 222 -1.34 -5.53 18.74
C SER A 222 0.05 -5.22 18.16
N ALA A 223 0.79 -4.28 18.74
CA ALA A 223 2.13 -3.91 18.27
C ALA A 223 3.17 -5.03 18.52
N GLU A 224 3.12 -5.71 19.67
CA GLU A 224 3.99 -6.87 19.93
C GLU A 224 3.71 -8.04 18.98
N ASN A 225 2.46 -8.28 18.66
CA ASN A 225 2.08 -9.26 17.64
C ASN A 225 2.53 -8.83 16.23
N LEU A 226 2.48 -7.52 15.94
CA LEU A 226 2.96 -6.97 14.68
C LEU A 226 4.47 -7.20 14.47
N ALA A 227 5.27 -7.20 15.55
CA ALA A 227 6.70 -7.47 15.46
C ALA A 227 7.00 -8.86 14.88
N VAL A 228 6.12 -9.85 15.13
CA VAL A 228 6.24 -11.18 14.53
C VAL A 228 5.99 -11.11 13.01
N ALA A 229 4.98 -10.36 12.58
CA ALA A 229 4.71 -10.16 11.16
C ALA A 229 5.85 -9.39 10.46
N SER A 230 6.40 -8.36 11.12
CA SER A 230 7.56 -7.62 10.61
C SER A 230 8.80 -8.52 10.44
N ALA A 231 9.02 -9.44 11.37
CA ALA A 231 10.09 -10.44 11.26
C ALA A 231 9.83 -11.42 10.11
N ALA A 232 8.59 -11.88 9.92
CA ALA A 232 8.20 -12.78 8.84
C ALA A 232 8.32 -12.12 7.46
N ALA A 233 8.14 -10.80 7.36
CA ALA A 233 8.35 -10.03 6.14
C ALA A 233 9.83 -9.97 5.70
N GLY A 234 10.77 -10.26 6.58
CA GLY A 234 12.20 -10.30 6.26
C GLY A 234 12.72 -8.98 5.71
N ARG A 235 13.08 -8.94 4.42
CA ARG A 235 13.56 -7.72 3.74
C ARG A 235 12.45 -6.91 3.10
N THR A 236 11.25 -7.43 2.97
CA THR A 236 10.06 -6.69 2.56
C THR A 236 9.66 -5.74 3.67
N GLY A 237 9.54 -4.45 3.37
CA GLY A 237 9.17 -3.45 4.36
C GLY A 237 7.70 -3.58 4.77
N LEU A 238 7.40 -3.88 6.05
CA LEU A 238 6.03 -3.95 6.50
C LEU A 238 5.50 -2.57 6.89
N VAL A 239 4.33 -2.21 6.37
CA VAL A 239 3.58 -1.00 6.71
C VAL A 239 2.15 -1.35 7.16
N CYS A 240 1.62 -0.62 8.13
CA CYS A 240 0.26 -0.85 8.61
C CYS A 240 -0.77 -0.02 7.87
N ALA A 241 -1.95 -0.61 7.66
CA ALA A 241 -3.13 0.12 7.23
C ALA A 241 -3.57 1.13 8.32
N GLY A 242 -3.93 2.34 7.92
CA GLY A 242 -4.37 3.40 8.84
C GLY A 242 -5.74 3.16 9.47
N GLY A 243 -6.51 2.20 8.98
CA GLY A 243 -7.83 1.86 9.53
C GLY A 243 -8.91 2.92 9.31
N SER A 244 -9.98 2.84 10.09
CA SER A 244 -11.02 3.87 10.15
C SER A 244 -10.51 5.12 10.85
N THR A 245 -11.15 6.26 10.62
CA THR A 245 -10.83 7.53 11.28
C THR A 245 -11.03 7.41 12.78
N VAL A 246 -10.03 7.83 13.53
CA VAL A 246 -10.03 7.92 15.01
C VAL A 246 -9.40 9.24 15.43
N ASP A 247 -9.53 9.64 16.67
CA ASP A 247 -8.90 10.86 17.17
C ASP A 247 -7.41 10.91 16.88
N ALA A 248 -6.89 12.08 16.51
CA ALA A 248 -5.49 12.24 16.10
C ALA A 248 -4.47 11.76 17.16
N PRO A 249 -4.62 12.07 18.46
CA PRO A 249 -3.73 11.52 19.50
C PRO A 249 -3.75 9.99 19.56
N VAL A 250 -4.92 9.38 19.41
CA VAL A 250 -5.08 7.92 19.39
C VAL A 250 -4.36 7.33 18.17
N PHE A 251 -4.59 7.89 16.99
CA PHE A 251 -3.93 7.45 15.76
C PHE A 251 -2.40 7.56 15.85
N LEU A 252 -1.89 8.68 16.34
CA LEU A 252 -0.46 8.92 16.47
C LEU A 252 0.20 7.99 17.50
N SER A 253 -0.50 7.67 18.60
CA SER A 253 -0.02 6.68 19.58
C SER A 253 0.04 5.27 18.95
N GLN A 254 -0.99 4.87 18.24
CA GLN A 254 -0.99 3.59 17.52
C GLN A 254 0.15 3.50 16.49
N LEU A 255 0.34 4.56 15.71
CA LEU A 255 1.43 4.64 14.74
C LEU A 255 2.81 4.56 15.41
N HIS A 256 3.00 5.25 16.53
CA HIS A 256 4.22 5.18 17.33
C HIS A 256 4.51 3.73 17.74
N ASP A 257 3.53 3.04 18.29
CA ASP A 257 3.71 1.67 18.77
C ASP A 257 3.94 0.68 17.60
N GLN A 258 3.26 0.84 16.48
CA GLN A 258 3.51 0.06 15.27
C GLN A 258 4.95 0.19 14.76
N ILE A 259 5.53 1.39 14.85
CA ILE A 259 6.90 1.66 14.38
C ILE A 259 7.94 1.21 15.41
N HIS A 260 7.75 1.52 16.70
CA HIS A 260 8.78 1.35 17.73
C HIS A 260 8.72 0.00 18.45
N ILE A 261 7.54 -0.60 18.55
CA ILE A 261 7.34 -1.93 19.14
C ILE A 261 7.15 -2.96 18.01
N GLY A 262 6.27 -2.66 17.06
CA GLY A 262 5.91 -3.54 15.95
C GLY A 262 6.96 -3.64 14.84
N ASN A 263 8.01 -2.80 14.87
CA ASN A 263 9.06 -2.72 13.85
C ASN A 263 8.55 -2.45 12.43
N ALA A 264 7.36 -1.85 12.29
CA ALA A 264 6.90 -1.39 10.99
C ALA A 264 7.83 -0.31 10.42
N VAL A 265 8.12 -0.37 9.12
CA VAL A 265 8.98 0.62 8.45
C VAL A 265 8.19 1.82 7.93
N GLY A 266 6.93 1.95 8.30
CA GLY A 266 6.09 3.07 7.90
C GLY A 266 4.61 2.80 8.09
N ASN A 267 3.81 3.55 7.36
CA ASN A 267 2.36 3.50 7.45
C ASN A 267 1.70 3.77 6.09
N ALA A 268 0.51 3.22 5.90
CA ALA A 268 -0.31 3.44 4.71
C ALA A 268 -1.68 3.98 5.14
N THR A 269 -1.81 5.29 5.19
CA THR A 269 -2.97 6.00 5.73
C THR A 269 -3.76 6.71 4.64
N GLY A 270 -5.08 6.60 4.68
CA GLY A 270 -6.03 7.34 3.86
C GLY A 270 -6.94 8.20 4.73
N ARG A 271 -8.04 7.64 5.24
CA ARG A 271 -9.10 8.32 5.99
C ARG A 271 -8.62 9.18 7.15
N ASN A 272 -7.64 8.72 7.92
CA ASN A 272 -7.06 9.51 9.00
C ASN A 272 -6.28 10.75 8.53
N ILE A 273 -6.17 10.98 7.22
CA ILE A 273 -5.58 12.19 6.62
C ILE A 273 -6.66 12.97 5.89
N HIS A 274 -7.31 12.39 4.86
CA HIS A 274 -8.15 13.15 3.94
C HIS A 274 -9.52 13.53 4.50
N GLN A 275 -10.04 12.79 5.49
CA GLN A 275 -11.35 13.09 6.11
C GLN A 275 -11.31 14.20 7.17
N ARG A 276 -10.19 14.91 7.35
CA ARG A 276 -9.99 15.89 8.44
C ARG A 276 -9.87 17.30 7.92
#